data_6bd82f5a576de700cb7d997733fc44a2
#
_entry.id   6bd82f5a576de700cb7d997733fc44a2
#
_cell.length_a   1.000
_cell.length_b   1.000
_cell.length_c   1.000
_cell.angle_alpha   90.00
_cell.angle_beta   90.00
_cell.angle_gamma   90.00
#
_symmetry.space_group_name_H-M   'P 1'
#
loop_
_entity.id
_entity.type
_entity.pdbx_description
1 polymer ?
#
loop_
_entity_poly.entity_id
_entity_poly.type
_entity_poly.pdbx_seq_one_letter_code
_entity_poly.pdbx_strand_id
1 'polypeptide(L)'
;MANVTLRNVRKTYPGGFEAIKGVDVDVGDGQFCVLVGPSGCGKSTLLRMVAGLETVTGGEIDIGGRIVNGIEPADRDIAMVFQNYALYPHMSVYNNMAYGLRNRGMAEAEIRTRVDEAARILELTSMLERKPRQLSGGQRQRVAMGRAIVRQPKVFLFDEPLSNLDAKLRIAMRVEIRKLQRRLTTTSIYVTHDQLEAMTLADILVVMNGGQVEQVGNPLAIYEKPATTFVASFIGAPPMNLMSTRPEEIRSQLAGSAAADAGILGIRPEDFVITDQTPDGGVALPLTVEAIERVGAETFVYGSREQEEQRVAATPGELPPGEIIVRIPGTDAPAIGTRIRVAAVRAKLHLFSADGRTRLEA
;
A
#
# COMPACT_ATOMS: atom_id res chain seq x y z
N MET A 1 23.82 3.76 -6.88
CA MET A 1 22.47 3.67 -6.31
C MET A 1 22.50 4.48 -5.01
N ALA A 2 21.39 4.81 -4.40
CA ALA A 2 21.41 5.66 -3.22
C ALA A 2 20.27 5.24 -2.26
N ASN A 3 20.56 5.20 -0.97
CA ASN A 3 19.54 5.15 0.07
C ASN A 3 18.75 6.46 0.11
N VAL A 4 17.54 6.42 0.66
CA VAL A 4 16.73 7.62 0.95
C VAL A 4 16.32 7.59 2.41
N THR A 5 16.68 8.64 3.14
CA THR A 5 16.34 8.78 4.56
C THR A 5 15.51 10.04 4.78
N LEU A 6 14.38 9.87 5.44
CA LEU A 6 13.50 10.95 5.89
C LEU A 6 13.64 11.06 7.42
N ARG A 7 13.95 12.25 7.94
CA ARG A 7 14.11 12.50 9.38
C ARG A 7 13.20 13.62 9.83
N ASN A 8 12.19 13.27 10.63
CA ASN A 8 11.19 14.19 11.19
C ASN A 8 10.61 15.15 10.13
N VAL A 9 10.37 14.62 8.92
CA VAL A 9 9.92 15.42 7.77
C VAL A 9 8.53 15.96 8.03
N ARG A 10 8.36 17.29 7.87
CA ARG A 10 7.10 18.01 8.12
C ARG A 10 6.70 18.86 6.92
N LYS A 11 5.39 19.00 6.75
CA LYS A 11 4.79 19.91 5.78
C LYS A 11 3.59 20.60 6.37
N THR A 12 3.71 21.91 6.54
CA THR A 12 2.60 22.80 6.90
C THR A 12 2.35 23.74 5.73
N TYR A 13 1.12 23.79 5.25
CA TYR A 13 0.69 24.71 4.20
C TYR A 13 0.34 26.09 4.77
N PRO A 14 0.33 27.16 3.95
CA PRO A 14 -0.24 28.43 4.33
C PRO A 14 -1.68 28.24 4.85
N GLY A 15 -2.00 28.79 6.01
CA GLY A 15 -3.27 28.56 6.71
C GLY A 15 -3.21 27.53 7.83
N GLY A 16 -2.03 26.96 8.12
CA GLY A 16 -1.78 26.12 9.30
C GLY A 16 -2.13 24.63 9.13
N PHE A 17 -2.58 24.20 7.95
CA PHE A 17 -2.86 22.78 7.70
C PHE A 17 -1.54 21.97 7.63
N GLU A 18 -1.35 21.09 8.60
CA GLU A 18 -0.19 20.19 8.68
C GLU A 18 -0.49 18.88 7.94
N ALA A 19 0.01 18.79 6.70
CA ALA A 19 -0.20 17.65 5.82
C ALA A 19 0.74 16.47 6.13
N ILE A 20 1.95 16.76 6.64
CA ILE A 20 2.94 15.77 7.10
C ILE A 20 3.45 16.20 8.49
N LYS A 21 3.38 15.27 9.45
CA LYS A 21 3.48 15.57 10.89
C LYS A 21 4.71 14.94 11.57
N GLY A 22 5.88 14.98 10.90
CA GLY A 22 7.09 14.36 11.42
C GLY A 22 7.21 12.91 11.02
N VAL A 23 7.54 12.68 9.76
CA VAL A 23 7.71 11.36 9.17
C VAL A 23 9.17 10.95 9.20
N ASP A 24 9.43 9.75 9.74
CA ASP A 24 10.72 9.08 9.76
C ASP A 24 10.63 7.80 8.93
N VAL A 25 11.46 7.69 7.88
CA VAL A 25 11.51 6.50 7.00
C VAL A 25 12.94 6.35 6.47
N ASP A 26 13.46 5.12 6.56
CA ASP A 26 14.72 4.72 5.95
C ASP A 26 14.47 3.71 4.83
N VAL A 27 14.86 4.08 3.61
CA VAL A 27 14.81 3.22 2.43
C VAL A 27 16.23 2.86 2.03
N GLY A 28 16.61 1.60 2.19
CA GLY A 28 17.94 1.11 1.84
C GLY A 28 18.21 1.14 0.33
N ASP A 29 19.49 1.10 -0.02
CA ASP A 29 19.92 1.07 -1.41
C ASP A 29 19.33 -0.13 -2.17
N GLY A 30 18.72 0.12 -3.32
CA GLY A 30 18.06 -0.88 -4.16
C GLY A 30 16.73 -1.40 -3.64
N GLN A 31 16.21 -0.93 -2.50
CA GLN A 31 14.90 -1.34 -1.97
C GLN A 31 13.74 -0.70 -2.72
N PHE A 32 12.62 -1.42 -2.76
CA PHE A 32 11.34 -0.94 -3.24
C PHE A 32 10.45 -0.56 -2.04
N CYS A 33 10.39 0.73 -1.74
CA CYS A 33 9.53 1.26 -0.68
C CYS A 33 8.15 1.60 -1.25
N VAL A 34 7.08 1.14 -0.59
CA VAL A 34 5.71 1.51 -0.97
C VAL A 34 5.06 2.31 0.16
N LEU A 35 4.57 3.50 -0.18
CA LEU A 35 3.75 4.32 0.70
C LEU A 35 2.27 4.01 0.42
N VAL A 36 1.54 3.54 1.41
CA VAL A 36 0.13 3.18 1.30
C VAL A 36 -0.69 3.85 2.41
N GLY A 37 -1.97 4.09 2.16
CA GLY A 37 -2.87 4.71 3.13
C GLY A 37 -4.10 5.31 2.45
N PRO A 38 -5.08 5.80 3.21
CA PRO A 38 -6.30 6.44 2.68
C PRO A 38 -6.01 7.64 1.80
N SER A 39 -6.98 8.04 0.98
CA SER A 39 -6.89 9.29 0.22
C SER A 39 -6.71 10.48 1.15
N GLY A 40 -5.81 11.40 0.77
CA GLY A 40 -5.53 12.61 1.57
C GLY A 40 -4.61 12.41 2.78
N CYS A 41 -4.08 11.21 3.06
CA CYS A 41 -3.17 11.00 4.20
C CYS A 41 -1.72 11.53 4.00
N GLY A 42 -1.41 12.16 2.86
CA GLY A 42 -0.11 12.83 2.65
C GLY A 42 0.90 12.10 1.77
N LYS A 43 0.61 10.91 1.25
CA LYS A 43 1.54 10.08 0.42
C LYS A 43 2.16 10.84 -0.75
N SER A 44 1.32 11.41 -1.63
CA SER A 44 1.81 12.18 -2.80
C SER A 44 2.51 13.45 -2.40
N THR A 45 2.11 14.09 -1.29
CA THR A 45 2.82 15.25 -0.73
C THR A 45 4.24 14.85 -0.31
N LEU A 46 4.39 13.75 0.43
CA LEU A 46 5.68 13.22 0.86
C LEU A 46 6.56 12.87 -0.35
N LEU A 47 6.00 12.16 -1.35
CA LEU A 47 6.72 11.83 -2.58
C LEU A 47 7.20 13.08 -3.33
N ARG A 48 6.34 14.11 -3.43
CA ARG A 48 6.68 15.38 -4.09
C ARG A 48 7.73 16.17 -3.33
N MET A 49 7.78 16.07 -1.99
CA MET A 49 8.86 16.65 -1.20
C MET A 49 10.20 15.96 -1.47
N VAL A 50 10.23 14.62 -1.58
CA VAL A 50 11.41 13.87 -2.03
C VAL A 50 11.84 14.31 -3.43
N ALA A 51 10.88 14.52 -4.33
CA ALA A 51 11.13 15.00 -5.68
C ALA A 51 11.61 16.48 -5.76
N GLY A 52 11.43 17.27 -4.70
CA GLY A 52 11.67 18.71 -4.72
C GLY A 52 10.58 19.52 -5.42
N LEU A 53 9.45 18.88 -5.72
CA LEU A 53 8.27 19.54 -6.32
C LEU A 53 7.38 20.19 -5.26
N GLU A 54 7.66 19.92 -3.99
CA GLU A 54 7.00 20.50 -2.83
C GLU A 54 8.06 20.82 -1.75
N THR A 55 7.92 21.96 -1.08
CA THR A 55 8.87 22.41 -0.08
C THR A 55 8.69 21.67 1.26
N VAL A 56 9.79 21.34 1.91
CA VAL A 56 9.83 20.82 3.27
C VAL A 56 9.75 21.99 4.24
N THR A 57 8.87 21.94 5.27
CA THR A 57 8.76 23.00 6.29
C THR A 57 9.48 22.64 7.58
N GLY A 58 9.88 21.39 7.77
CA GLY A 58 10.67 20.91 8.91
C GLY A 58 11.26 19.53 8.64
N GLY A 59 12.33 19.19 9.35
CA GLY A 59 13.05 17.94 9.16
C GLY A 59 13.95 17.93 7.93
N GLU A 60 14.48 16.77 7.57
CA GLU A 60 15.50 16.60 6.53
C GLU A 60 15.19 15.43 5.62
N ILE A 61 15.49 15.58 4.33
CA ILE A 61 15.48 14.53 3.33
C ILE A 61 16.90 14.33 2.83
N ASP A 62 17.42 13.13 3.00
CA ASP A 62 18.75 12.73 2.51
C ASP A 62 18.61 11.74 1.34
N ILE A 63 19.38 11.93 0.28
CA ILE A 63 19.50 11.00 -0.85
C ILE A 63 20.97 10.68 -1.05
N GLY A 64 21.38 9.46 -0.71
CA GLY A 64 22.74 8.99 -0.89
C GLY A 64 23.79 9.76 -0.09
N GLY A 65 23.46 10.16 1.14
CA GLY A 65 24.33 10.94 2.05
C GLY A 65 24.33 12.45 1.79
N ARG A 66 23.40 12.95 0.95
CA ARG A 66 23.27 14.37 0.66
C ARG A 66 21.90 14.89 1.05
N ILE A 67 21.82 15.87 1.93
CA ILE A 67 20.57 16.58 2.26
C ILE A 67 20.11 17.37 1.04
N VAL A 68 18.84 17.12 0.61
CA VAL A 68 18.30 17.66 -0.64
C VAL A 68 17.22 18.73 -0.46
N ASN A 69 16.92 19.17 0.77
CA ASN A 69 15.84 20.11 1.06
C ASN A 69 15.89 21.38 0.19
N GLY A 70 17.08 21.99 0.04
CA GLY A 70 17.30 23.20 -0.75
C GLY A 70 17.76 22.94 -2.20
N ILE A 71 17.70 21.70 -2.69
CA ILE A 71 18.19 21.33 -4.01
C ILE A 71 17.01 21.28 -4.98
N GLU A 72 17.18 21.91 -6.15
CA GLU A 72 16.19 21.90 -7.22
C GLU A 72 15.92 20.47 -7.74
N PRO A 73 14.69 20.16 -8.18
CA PRO A 73 14.32 18.82 -8.65
C PRO A 73 15.24 18.24 -9.74
N ALA A 74 15.76 19.10 -10.63
CA ALA A 74 16.65 18.70 -11.72
C ALA A 74 18.00 18.13 -11.22
N ASP A 75 18.46 18.56 -10.05
CA ASP A 75 19.78 18.29 -9.47
C ASP A 75 19.77 17.23 -8.36
N ARG A 76 18.58 16.63 -8.09
CA ARG A 76 18.43 15.57 -7.06
C ARG A 76 18.77 14.16 -7.56
N ASP A 77 19.15 14.00 -8.83
CA ASP A 77 19.42 12.69 -9.46
C ASP A 77 18.25 11.68 -9.34
N ILE A 78 17.04 12.18 -9.42
CA ILE A 78 15.81 11.39 -9.36
C ILE A 78 15.07 11.36 -10.70
N ALA A 79 14.21 10.37 -10.91
CA ALA A 79 13.22 10.38 -11.97
C ALA A 79 11.84 10.02 -11.42
N MET A 80 10.81 10.75 -11.86
CA MET A 80 9.44 10.58 -11.40
C MET A 80 8.53 10.15 -12.54
N VAL A 81 7.69 9.13 -12.25
CA VAL A 81 6.60 8.68 -13.10
C VAL A 81 5.29 9.17 -12.47
N PHE A 82 4.57 10.01 -13.19
CA PHE A 82 3.34 10.64 -12.71
C PHE A 82 2.11 9.77 -13.02
N GLN A 83 1.06 9.94 -12.26
CA GLN A 83 -0.23 9.27 -12.39
C GLN A 83 -0.85 9.42 -13.81
N ASN A 84 -0.71 10.57 -14.43
CA ASN A 84 -1.24 10.88 -15.77
C ASN A 84 -0.22 10.64 -16.89
N TYR A 85 0.88 9.89 -16.62
CA TYR A 85 1.99 9.60 -17.52
C TYR A 85 2.78 10.83 -18.00
N ALA A 86 2.20 12.01 -18.01
CA ALA A 86 2.78 13.30 -18.45
C ALA A 86 3.53 13.23 -19.80
N LEU A 87 3.01 12.45 -20.75
CA LEU A 87 3.61 12.33 -22.09
C LEU A 87 3.32 13.58 -22.93
N TYR A 88 4.29 13.99 -23.73
CA TYR A 88 4.13 15.06 -24.73
C TYR A 88 3.35 14.50 -25.92
N PRO A 89 2.09 14.92 -26.17
CA PRO A 89 1.20 14.27 -27.14
C PRO A 89 1.62 14.47 -28.59
N HIS A 90 2.36 15.54 -28.88
CA HIS A 90 2.84 15.88 -30.20
C HIS A 90 4.14 15.17 -30.58
N MET A 91 4.89 14.62 -29.61
CA MET A 91 6.17 13.94 -29.82
C MET A 91 5.95 12.43 -30.03
N SER A 92 6.87 11.80 -30.82
CA SER A 92 6.94 10.34 -30.91
C SER A 92 7.40 9.72 -29.59
N VAL A 93 7.30 8.38 -29.45
CA VAL A 93 7.82 7.61 -28.30
C VAL A 93 9.31 7.91 -28.14
N TYR A 94 10.09 7.81 -29.22
CA TYR A 94 11.52 8.13 -29.20
C TYR A 94 11.77 9.53 -28.62
N ASN A 95 11.10 10.55 -29.17
CA ASN A 95 11.29 11.93 -28.75
C ASN A 95 10.80 12.18 -27.31
N ASN A 96 9.74 11.51 -26.85
CA ASN A 96 9.33 11.55 -25.46
C ASN A 96 10.45 11.06 -24.54
N MET A 97 11.11 9.95 -24.86
CA MET A 97 12.21 9.38 -24.07
C MET A 97 13.47 10.26 -24.17
N ALA A 98 13.83 10.73 -25.35
CA ALA A 98 15.03 11.51 -25.62
C ALA A 98 15.01 12.93 -25.03
N TYR A 99 13.81 13.53 -24.85
CA TYR A 99 13.63 14.95 -24.52
C TYR A 99 14.46 15.40 -23.30
N GLY A 100 14.39 14.66 -22.19
CA GLY A 100 15.10 15.00 -20.96
C GLY A 100 16.63 14.93 -21.09
N LEU A 101 17.13 14.06 -21.97
CA LEU A 101 18.57 13.92 -22.26
C LEU A 101 19.07 15.05 -23.14
N ARG A 102 18.30 15.45 -24.15
CA ARG A 102 18.60 16.62 -24.99
C ARG A 102 18.69 17.90 -24.18
N ASN A 103 17.74 18.11 -23.26
CA ASN A 103 17.76 19.29 -22.39
C ASN A 103 19.01 19.35 -21.46
N ARG A 104 19.64 18.21 -21.22
CA ARG A 104 20.93 18.12 -20.49
C ARG A 104 22.16 18.26 -21.39
N GLY A 105 21.97 18.53 -22.69
CA GLY A 105 23.06 18.71 -23.64
C GLY A 105 23.79 17.43 -24.03
N MET A 106 23.17 16.24 -23.83
CA MET A 106 23.78 14.96 -24.17
C MET A 106 23.90 14.80 -25.70
N ALA A 107 24.99 14.17 -26.17
CA ALA A 107 25.21 13.91 -27.59
C ALA A 107 24.14 12.96 -28.16
N GLU A 108 23.65 13.21 -29.38
CA GLU A 108 22.54 12.45 -29.98
C GLU A 108 22.88 10.95 -30.15
N ALA A 109 24.14 10.60 -30.38
CA ALA A 109 24.58 9.20 -30.46
C ALA A 109 24.40 8.48 -29.13
N GLU A 110 24.71 9.12 -28.00
CA GLU A 110 24.50 8.56 -26.65
C GLU A 110 23.02 8.49 -26.31
N ILE A 111 22.24 9.52 -26.66
CA ILE A 111 20.77 9.54 -26.51
C ILE A 111 20.17 8.32 -27.22
N ARG A 112 20.56 8.08 -28.47
CA ARG A 112 20.07 6.94 -29.25
C ARG A 112 20.36 5.63 -28.56
N THR A 113 21.59 5.40 -28.09
CA THR A 113 21.99 4.18 -27.38
C THR A 113 21.11 3.97 -26.14
N ARG A 114 20.91 5.00 -25.30
CA ARG A 114 20.10 4.91 -24.08
C ARG A 114 18.61 4.67 -24.38
N VAL A 115 18.08 5.32 -25.40
CA VAL A 115 16.67 5.15 -25.81
C VAL A 115 16.46 3.75 -26.39
N ASP A 116 17.34 3.24 -27.24
CA ASP A 116 17.23 1.92 -27.82
C ASP A 116 17.34 0.82 -26.75
N GLU A 117 18.21 0.98 -25.75
CA GLU A 117 18.32 0.08 -24.61
C GLU A 117 17.04 0.07 -23.76
N ALA A 118 16.52 1.25 -23.38
CA ALA A 118 15.30 1.36 -22.62
C ALA A 118 14.09 0.84 -23.41
N ALA A 119 14.02 1.09 -24.72
CA ALA A 119 12.97 0.57 -25.58
C ALA A 119 12.99 -0.95 -25.67
N ARG A 120 14.18 -1.58 -25.70
CA ARG A 120 14.34 -3.04 -25.65
C ARG A 120 13.88 -3.62 -24.31
N ILE A 121 14.27 -2.99 -23.21
CA ILE A 121 13.86 -3.42 -21.86
C ILE A 121 12.32 -3.38 -21.68
N LEU A 122 11.68 -2.36 -22.26
CA LEU A 122 10.24 -2.08 -22.13
C LEU A 122 9.40 -2.62 -23.29
N GLU A 123 10.01 -3.38 -24.23
CA GLU A 123 9.32 -3.91 -25.43
C GLU A 123 8.65 -2.83 -26.28
N LEU A 124 9.30 -1.68 -26.44
CA LEU A 124 8.80 -0.53 -27.19
C LEU A 124 9.49 -0.32 -28.55
N THR A 125 10.46 -1.19 -28.92
CA THR A 125 11.32 -0.99 -30.12
C THR A 125 10.51 -0.76 -31.40
N SER A 126 9.43 -1.52 -31.62
CA SER A 126 8.56 -1.38 -32.82
C SER A 126 7.62 -0.16 -32.75
N MET A 127 7.65 0.60 -31.67
CA MET A 127 6.71 1.70 -31.42
C MET A 127 7.39 3.06 -31.32
N LEU A 128 8.71 3.13 -31.49
CA LEU A 128 9.51 4.35 -31.27
C LEU A 128 9.01 5.56 -32.11
N GLU A 129 8.48 5.33 -33.31
CA GLU A 129 7.97 6.39 -34.18
C GLU A 129 6.49 6.73 -33.92
N ARG A 130 5.77 5.95 -33.12
CA ARG A 130 4.37 6.22 -32.80
C ARG A 130 4.22 7.42 -31.86
N LYS A 131 3.04 8.05 -31.91
CA LYS A 131 2.64 9.11 -30.96
C LYS A 131 1.77 8.53 -29.82
N PRO A 132 1.69 9.18 -28.66
CA PRO A 132 0.90 8.70 -27.51
C PRO A 132 -0.54 8.32 -27.82
N ARG A 133 -1.20 9.02 -28.73
CA ARG A 133 -2.58 8.72 -29.17
C ARG A 133 -2.75 7.36 -29.89
N GLN A 134 -1.65 6.79 -30.37
CA GLN A 134 -1.62 5.51 -31.10
C GLN A 134 -1.26 4.34 -30.18
N LEU A 135 -1.17 4.57 -28.87
CA LEU A 135 -0.72 3.61 -27.88
C LEU A 135 -1.87 3.22 -26.94
N SER A 136 -1.86 1.97 -26.48
CA SER A 136 -2.73 1.53 -25.37
C SER A 136 -2.31 2.18 -24.04
N GLY A 137 -3.13 2.06 -22.99
CA GLY A 137 -2.82 2.56 -21.64
C GLY A 137 -1.49 2.02 -21.12
N GLY A 138 -1.28 0.71 -21.18
CA GLY A 138 -0.03 0.08 -20.73
C GLY A 138 1.18 0.47 -21.58
N GLN A 139 1.01 0.67 -22.90
CA GLN A 139 2.09 1.18 -23.74
C GLN A 139 2.46 2.61 -23.37
N ARG A 140 1.48 3.49 -23.11
CA ARG A 140 1.75 4.86 -22.62
C ARG A 140 2.50 4.85 -21.30
N GLN A 141 2.14 3.95 -20.38
CA GLN A 141 2.83 3.79 -19.12
C GLN A 141 4.28 3.32 -19.32
N ARG A 142 4.52 2.31 -20.16
CA ARG A 142 5.88 1.87 -20.51
C ARG A 142 6.72 3.03 -21.09
N VAL A 143 6.13 3.90 -21.90
CA VAL A 143 6.82 5.11 -22.41
C VAL A 143 7.16 6.08 -21.28
N ALA A 144 6.25 6.30 -20.31
CA ALA A 144 6.52 7.14 -19.14
C ALA A 144 7.67 6.57 -18.27
N MET A 145 7.70 5.24 -18.11
CA MET A 145 8.82 4.55 -17.45
C MET A 145 10.12 4.70 -18.27
N GLY A 146 10.06 4.60 -19.60
CA GLY A 146 11.21 4.81 -20.49
C GLY A 146 11.82 6.19 -20.32
N ARG A 147 11.01 7.23 -20.22
CA ARG A 147 11.47 8.61 -19.93
C ARG A 147 12.26 8.71 -18.61
N ALA A 148 11.89 7.90 -17.64
CA ALA A 148 12.57 7.85 -16.35
C ALA A 148 13.88 7.03 -16.43
N ILE A 149 13.84 5.86 -17.06
CA ILE A 149 14.97 4.91 -17.16
C ILE A 149 16.14 5.49 -17.94
N VAL A 150 15.90 6.15 -19.09
CA VAL A 150 16.97 6.73 -19.93
C VAL A 150 17.85 7.74 -19.17
N ARG A 151 17.33 8.32 -18.08
CA ARG A 151 18.06 9.27 -17.23
C ARG A 151 19.04 8.59 -16.28
N GLN A 152 18.92 7.27 -16.07
CA GLN A 152 19.70 6.48 -15.13
C GLN A 152 19.74 7.13 -13.73
N PRO A 153 18.58 7.38 -13.10
CA PRO A 153 18.51 8.09 -11.82
C PRO A 153 19.03 7.23 -10.68
N LYS A 154 19.45 7.87 -9.59
CA LYS A 154 19.76 7.18 -8.33
C LYS A 154 18.52 6.66 -7.61
N VAL A 155 17.38 7.35 -7.75
CA VAL A 155 16.09 7.00 -7.11
C VAL A 155 14.95 7.14 -8.11
N PHE A 156 14.08 6.14 -8.19
CA PHE A 156 12.80 6.20 -8.91
C PHE A 156 11.67 6.58 -7.97
N LEU A 157 10.81 7.49 -8.41
CA LEU A 157 9.61 7.92 -7.72
C LEU A 157 8.38 7.60 -8.59
N PHE A 158 7.37 6.94 -8.01
CA PHE A 158 6.13 6.56 -8.70
C PHE A 158 4.92 7.12 -7.97
N ASP A 159 4.20 8.07 -8.56
CA ASP A 159 2.97 8.67 -8.01
C ASP A 159 1.75 7.99 -8.63
N GLU A 160 1.22 6.94 -8.00
CA GLU A 160 0.06 6.14 -8.42
C GLU A 160 0.07 5.73 -9.92
N PRO A 161 1.15 5.12 -10.43
CA PRO A 161 1.32 4.95 -11.87
C PRO A 161 0.32 3.97 -12.50
N LEU A 162 -0.36 3.12 -11.73
CA LEU A 162 -1.29 2.10 -12.22
C LEU A 162 -2.77 2.48 -12.06
N SER A 163 -3.10 3.60 -11.40
CA SER A 163 -4.47 3.99 -11.05
C SER A 163 -5.41 4.15 -12.27
N ASN A 164 -4.87 4.57 -13.42
CA ASN A 164 -5.62 4.81 -14.65
C ASN A 164 -5.71 3.60 -15.59
N LEU A 165 -5.36 2.40 -15.13
CA LEU A 165 -5.42 1.15 -15.90
C LEU A 165 -6.61 0.29 -15.48
N ASP A 166 -7.15 -0.48 -16.44
CA ASP A 166 -8.10 -1.55 -16.14
C ASP A 166 -7.45 -2.66 -15.28
N ALA A 167 -8.28 -3.47 -14.61
CA ALA A 167 -7.82 -4.47 -13.64
C ALA A 167 -6.84 -5.49 -14.24
N LYS A 168 -7.11 -5.99 -15.46
CA LYS A 168 -6.25 -6.99 -16.13
C LYS A 168 -4.88 -6.41 -16.47
N LEU A 169 -4.87 -5.19 -17.01
CA LEU A 169 -3.65 -4.51 -17.38
C LEU A 169 -2.85 -4.10 -16.14
N ARG A 170 -3.52 -3.70 -15.05
CA ARG A 170 -2.89 -3.37 -13.76
C ARG A 170 -2.10 -4.57 -13.21
N ILE A 171 -2.68 -5.78 -13.22
CA ILE A 171 -2.00 -7.00 -12.79
C ILE A 171 -0.72 -7.24 -13.63
N ALA A 172 -0.81 -7.17 -14.95
CA ALA A 172 0.32 -7.36 -15.84
C ALA A 172 1.43 -6.31 -15.60
N MET A 173 1.05 -5.04 -15.49
CA MET A 173 1.99 -3.95 -15.30
C MET A 173 2.67 -3.97 -13.93
N ARG A 174 1.99 -4.42 -12.88
CA ARG A 174 2.59 -4.63 -11.56
C ARG A 174 3.75 -5.62 -11.62
N VAL A 175 3.55 -6.76 -12.30
CA VAL A 175 4.62 -7.75 -12.50
C VAL A 175 5.78 -7.15 -13.29
N GLU A 176 5.49 -6.36 -14.33
CA GLU A 176 6.53 -5.70 -15.15
C GLU A 176 7.34 -4.66 -14.35
N ILE A 177 6.69 -3.84 -13.52
CA ILE A 177 7.37 -2.88 -12.63
C ILE A 177 8.32 -3.63 -11.69
N ARG A 178 7.88 -4.74 -11.09
CA ARG A 178 8.72 -5.52 -10.17
C ARG A 178 9.93 -6.15 -10.89
N LYS A 179 9.72 -6.73 -12.07
CA LYS A 179 10.81 -7.26 -12.90
C LYS A 179 11.82 -6.17 -13.28
N LEU A 180 11.31 -5.01 -13.69
CA LEU A 180 12.13 -3.87 -14.06
C LEU A 180 13.00 -3.39 -12.90
N GLN A 181 12.42 -3.19 -11.72
CA GLN A 181 13.14 -2.76 -10.53
C GLN A 181 14.24 -3.76 -10.15
N ARG A 182 13.94 -5.07 -10.18
CA ARG A 182 14.95 -6.11 -9.93
C ARG A 182 16.10 -6.09 -10.94
N ARG A 183 15.84 -5.74 -12.20
CA ARG A 183 16.86 -5.62 -13.24
C ARG A 183 17.73 -4.38 -13.07
N LEU A 184 17.11 -3.27 -12.70
CA LEU A 184 17.77 -1.98 -12.52
C LEU A 184 18.43 -1.84 -11.16
N THR A 185 17.96 -2.58 -10.15
CA THR A 185 18.39 -2.53 -8.74
C THR A 185 18.36 -1.13 -8.13
N THR A 186 17.63 -0.18 -8.75
CA THR A 186 17.55 1.21 -8.32
C THR A 186 16.55 1.36 -7.18
N THR A 187 16.91 2.12 -6.16
CA THR A 187 16.02 2.48 -5.04
C THR A 187 14.75 3.13 -5.56
N SER A 188 13.61 2.67 -5.09
CA SER A 188 12.31 3.10 -5.61
C SER A 188 11.36 3.46 -4.47
N ILE A 189 10.64 4.59 -4.61
CA ILE A 189 9.54 4.97 -3.73
C ILE A 189 8.27 5.00 -4.58
N TYR A 190 7.28 4.25 -4.18
CA TYR A 190 6.03 4.04 -4.91
C TYR A 190 4.84 4.43 -4.03
N VAL A 191 3.95 5.25 -4.55
CA VAL A 191 2.70 5.64 -3.89
C VAL A 191 1.55 4.87 -4.51
N THR A 192 0.70 4.30 -3.68
CA THR A 192 -0.56 3.68 -4.08
C THR A 192 -1.62 3.77 -2.99
N HIS A 193 -2.87 3.63 -3.38
CA HIS A 193 -4.00 3.35 -2.48
C HIS A 193 -4.47 1.89 -2.59
N ASP A 194 -3.88 1.10 -3.50
CA ASP A 194 -4.21 -0.32 -3.71
C ASP A 194 -3.34 -1.20 -2.79
N GLN A 195 -3.98 -1.90 -1.87
CA GLN A 195 -3.31 -2.77 -0.90
C GLN A 195 -2.60 -3.94 -1.57
N LEU A 196 -3.17 -4.48 -2.66
CA LEU A 196 -2.58 -5.60 -3.38
C LEU A 196 -1.28 -5.19 -4.08
N GLU A 197 -1.22 -3.96 -4.63
CA GLU A 197 0.02 -3.39 -5.13
C GLU A 197 1.05 -3.26 -4.01
N ALA A 198 0.64 -2.69 -2.87
CA ALA A 198 1.50 -2.49 -1.72
C ALA A 198 2.09 -3.81 -1.20
N MET A 199 1.26 -4.82 -0.99
CA MET A 199 1.68 -6.13 -0.49
C MET A 199 2.60 -6.91 -1.46
N THR A 200 2.42 -6.71 -2.78
CA THR A 200 3.14 -7.51 -3.78
C THR A 200 4.40 -6.85 -4.33
N LEU A 201 4.48 -5.52 -4.31
CA LEU A 201 5.63 -4.77 -4.82
C LEU A 201 6.67 -4.45 -3.75
N ALA A 202 6.26 -4.20 -2.51
CA ALA A 202 7.15 -3.67 -1.49
C ALA A 202 8.20 -4.66 -0.98
N ASP A 203 9.44 -4.19 -0.82
CA ASP A 203 10.42 -4.77 0.10
C ASP A 203 10.21 -4.17 1.49
N ILE A 204 9.85 -2.87 1.54
CA ILE A 204 9.46 -2.14 2.74
C ILE A 204 8.14 -1.42 2.47
N LEU A 205 7.17 -1.64 3.35
CA LEU A 205 5.85 -1.03 3.31
C LEU A 205 5.75 0.03 4.40
N VAL A 206 5.28 1.23 4.03
CA VAL A 206 5.03 2.35 4.94
C VAL A 206 3.53 2.63 4.92
N VAL A 207 2.85 2.32 6.02
CA VAL A 207 1.41 2.60 6.19
C VAL A 207 1.25 3.99 6.78
N MET A 208 0.56 4.86 6.06
CA MET A 208 0.35 6.27 6.44
C MET A 208 -1.11 6.55 6.77
N ASN A 209 -1.32 7.38 7.80
CA ASN A 209 -2.63 7.86 8.18
C ASN A 209 -2.54 9.31 8.69
N GLY A 210 -3.41 10.21 8.23
CA GLY A 210 -3.54 11.57 8.74
C GLY A 210 -2.23 12.38 8.81
N GLY A 211 -1.27 12.14 7.87
CA GLY A 211 0.02 12.82 7.81
C GLY A 211 1.12 12.18 8.65
N GLN A 212 0.87 11.02 9.26
CA GLN A 212 1.81 10.28 10.11
C GLN A 212 2.07 8.89 9.55
N VAL A 213 3.16 8.25 9.98
CA VAL A 213 3.44 6.84 9.74
C VAL A 213 2.85 6.02 10.89
N GLU A 214 1.96 5.09 10.55
CA GLU A 214 1.35 4.15 11.51
C GLU A 214 2.26 2.94 11.75
N GLN A 215 2.83 2.40 10.67
CA GLN A 215 3.74 1.26 10.74
C GLN A 215 4.65 1.21 9.52
N VAL A 216 5.89 0.75 9.74
CA VAL A 216 6.89 0.47 8.70
C VAL A 216 7.40 -0.95 8.86
N GLY A 217 7.55 -1.69 7.77
CA GLY A 217 8.12 -3.04 7.83
C GLY A 217 7.97 -3.83 6.54
N ASN A 218 8.33 -5.10 6.61
CA ASN A 218 8.04 -6.05 5.53
C ASN A 218 6.52 -6.23 5.41
N PRO A 219 5.93 -6.28 4.20
CA PRO A 219 4.50 -6.39 4.00
C PRO A 219 3.85 -7.54 4.77
N LEU A 220 4.44 -8.73 4.71
CA LEU A 220 3.90 -9.91 5.40
C LEU A 220 3.95 -9.75 6.93
N ALA A 221 5.03 -9.18 7.46
CA ALA A 221 5.14 -8.91 8.90
C ALA A 221 4.10 -7.88 9.38
N ILE A 222 3.79 -6.86 8.57
CA ILE A 222 2.71 -5.90 8.88
C ILE A 222 1.34 -6.59 8.86
N TYR A 223 1.10 -7.46 7.89
CA TYR A 223 -0.15 -8.23 7.79
C TYR A 223 -0.34 -9.16 9.01
N GLU A 224 0.70 -9.90 9.38
CA GLU A 224 0.67 -10.84 10.51
C GLU A 224 0.67 -10.15 11.87
N LYS A 225 1.34 -8.99 11.99
CA LYS A 225 1.49 -8.27 13.25
C LYS A 225 1.20 -6.77 13.10
N PRO A 226 -0.06 -6.39 12.81
CA PRO A 226 -0.43 -4.99 12.72
C PRO A 226 -0.24 -4.31 14.08
N ALA A 227 0.38 -3.12 14.08
CA ALA A 227 0.68 -2.38 15.31
C ALA A 227 -0.56 -1.71 15.92
N THR A 228 -1.54 -1.32 15.10
CA THR A 228 -2.76 -0.63 15.49
C THR A 228 -3.99 -1.26 14.84
N THR A 229 -5.17 -0.98 15.38
CA THR A 229 -6.43 -1.39 14.74
C THR A 229 -6.61 -0.75 13.36
N PHE A 230 -6.08 0.47 13.17
CA PHE A 230 -6.06 1.10 11.85
C PHE A 230 -5.29 0.25 10.83
N VAL A 231 -4.07 -0.18 11.16
CA VAL A 231 -3.28 -1.03 10.26
C VAL A 231 -3.97 -2.37 10.05
N ALA A 232 -4.55 -2.96 11.09
CA ALA A 232 -5.27 -4.23 11.04
C ALA A 232 -6.48 -4.20 10.08
N SER A 233 -7.25 -3.11 10.11
CA SER A 233 -8.41 -2.91 9.23
C SER A 233 -8.00 -2.44 7.84
N PHE A 234 -6.94 -1.64 7.73
CA PHE A 234 -6.50 -1.10 6.44
C PHE A 234 -5.73 -2.13 5.61
N ILE A 235 -4.94 -3.02 6.20
CA ILE A 235 -4.15 -4.03 5.47
C ILE A 235 -4.84 -5.38 5.51
N GLY A 236 -5.37 -5.79 4.36
CA GLY A 236 -6.12 -7.03 4.13
C GLY A 236 -7.47 -6.76 3.47
N ALA A 237 -7.85 -7.63 2.53
CA ALA A 237 -9.14 -7.59 1.84
C ALA A 237 -9.75 -9.00 1.86
N PRO A 238 -10.82 -9.19 2.63
CA PRO A 238 -11.52 -8.25 3.51
C PRO A 238 -10.67 -7.77 4.71
N PRO A 239 -11.09 -6.68 5.39
CA PRO A 239 -10.43 -6.19 6.59
C PRO A 239 -10.48 -7.18 7.76
N MET A 240 -9.61 -7.00 8.76
CA MET A 240 -9.68 -7.75 10.01
C MET A 240 -10.99 -7.45 10.76
N ASN A 241 -11.66 -8.48 11.24
CA ASN A 241 -12.80 -8.32 12.14
C ASN A 241 -12.32 -7.76 13.48
N LEU A 242 -12.81 -6.60 13.89
CA LEU A 242 -12.47 -5.96 15.15
C LEU A 242 -13.69 -5.94 16.07
N MET A 243 -13.53 -6.48 17.26
CA MET A 243 -14.63 -6.67 18.24
C MET A 243 -14.22 -6.13 19.61
N SER A 244 -15.18 -5.56 20.34
CA SER A 244 -14.96 -5.23 21.75
C SER A 244 -14.76 -6.49 22.59
N THR A 245 -13.81 -6.46 23.54
CA THR A 245 -13.60 -7.53 24.50
C THR A 245 -14.50 -7.40 25.74
N ARG A 246 -15.30 -6.32 25.85
CA ARG A 246 -16.19 -6.06 27.01
C ARG A 246 -17.29 -7.10 27.21
N PRO A 247 -17.94 -7.67 26.15
CA PRO A 247 -18.92 -8.73 26.33
C PRO A 247 -18.32 -9.91 27.09
N GLU A 248 -18.98 -10.38 28.16
CA GLU A 248 -18.53 -11.49 29.00
C GLU A 248 -18.30 -12.78 28.18
N GLU A 249 -19.11 -12.96 27.13
CA GLU A 249 -18.96 -14.08 26.18
C GLU A 249 -17.57 -14.13 25.52
N ILE A 250 -16.98 -12.97 25.18
CA ILE A 250 -15.62 -12.90 24.62
C ILE A 250 -14.60 -12.95 25.74
N ARG A 251 -14.82 -12.15 26.80
CA ARG A 251 -13.86 -12.00 27.90
C ARG A 251 -13.59 -13.30 28.64
N SER A 252 -14.61 -14.12 28.86
CA SER A 252 -14.47 -15.41 29.54
C SER A 252 -13.68 -16.45 28.74
N GLN A 253 -13.60 -16.29 27.41
CA GLN A 253 -12.85 -17.16 26.53
C GLN A 253 -11.37 -16.73 26.38
N LEU A 254 -11.05 -15.45 26.68
CA LEU A 254 -9.70 -14.92 26.62
C LEU A 254 -8.97 -15.22 27.92
N ALA A 255 -8.07 -16.20 27.91
CA ALA A 255 -7.25 -16.55 29.07
C ALA A 255 -5.89 -15.85 29.04
N GLY A 256 -5.42 -15.36 30.20
CA GLY A 256 -4.07 -14.79 30.37
C GLY A 256 -4.04 -13.29 30.71
N SER A 257 -2.86 -12.77 31.09
CA SER A 257 -2.69 -11.39 31.58
C SER A 257 -2.95 -10.33 30.52
N ALA A 258 -2.56 -10.56 29.25
CA ALA A 258 -2.79 -9.63 28.17
C ALA A 258 -4.28 -9.46 27.80
N ALA A 259 -5.09 -10.50 28.04
CA ALA A 259 -6.54 -10.44 27.81
C ALA A 259 -7.27 -9.51 28.79
N ALA A 260 -6.72 -9.33 30.00
CA ALA A 260 -7.31 -8.42 30.99
C ALA A 260 -7.21 -6.95 30.58
N ASP A 261 -6.15 -6.57 29.86
CA ASP A 261 -5.87 -5.21 29.41
C ASP A 261 -6.37 -4.95 27.98
N ALA A 262 -6.78 -6.00 27.25
CA ALA A 262 -7.28 -5.88 25.89
C ALA A 262 -8.67 -5.23 25.86
N GLY A 263 -8.81 -4.18 25.10
CA GLY A 263 -10.10 -3.55 24.81
C GLY A 263 -10.73 -4.00 23.49
N ILE A 264 -9.89 -4.44 22.54
CA ILE A 264 -10.30 -4.86 21.21
C ILE A 264 -9.65 -6.19 20.84
N LEU A 265 -10.45 -7.11 20.32
CA LEU A 265 -10.05 -8.38 19.74
C LEU A 265 -10.13 -8.28 18.21
N GLY A 266 -9.05 -8.62 17.52
CA GLY A 266 -8.97 -8.74 16.06
C GLY A 266 -8.84 -10.19 15.61
N ILE A 267 -9.58 -10.57 14.57
CA ILE A 267 -9.48 -11.90 13.93
C ILE A 267 -9.59 -11.70 12.40
N ARG A 268 -8.66 -12.27 11.64
CA ARG A 268 -8.73 -12.24 10.19
C ARG A 268 -9.88 -13.10 9.66
N PRO A 269 -10.54 -12.73 8.56
CA PRO A 269 -11.62 -13.53 7.97
C PRO A 269 -11.24 -14.98 7.66
N GLU A 270 -10.02 -15.22 7.23
CA GLU A 270 -9.47 -16.55 6.91
C GLU A 270 -9.06 -17.38 8.13
N ASP A 271 -8.95 -16.77 9.30
CA ASP A 271 -8.58 -17.44 10.54
C ASP A 271 -9.80 -17.96 11.31
N PHE A 272 -11.01 -17.64 10.84
CA PHE A 272 -12.24 -18.26 11.33
C PHE A 272 -12.51 -19.60 10.67
N VAL A 273 -12.98 -20.55 11.46
CA VAL A 273 -13.47 -21.86 11.01
C VAL A 273 -14.91 -22.04 11.51
N ILE A 274 -15.80 -22.48 10.61
CA ILE A 274 -17.17 -22.84 11.01
C ILE A 274 -17.09 -24.19 11.75
N THR A 275 -17.43 -24.22 13.04
CA THR A 275 -17.33 -25.40 13.91
C THR A 275 -18.16 -25.21 15.16
N ASP A 276 -18.70 -26.30 15.71
CA ASP A 276 -19.38 -26.30 17.02
C ASP A 276 -18.41 -26.40 18.20
N GLN A 277 -17.13 -26.67 17.95
CA GLN A 277 -16.11 -26.83 18.99
C GLN A 277 -15.44 -25.48 19.28
N THR A 278 -15.20 -25.19 20.56
CA THR A 278 -14.34 -24.07 20.98
C THR A 278 -12.91 -24.60 21.11
N PRO A 279 -11.93 -24.06 20.37
CA PRO A 279 -10.54 -24.48 20.50
C PRO A 279 -9.98 -24.06 21.86
N ASP A 280 -9.04 -24.84 22.41
CA ASP A 280 -8.36 -24.52 23.68
C ASP A 280 -7.68 -23.14 23.61
N GLY A 281 -8.08 -22.22 24.50
CA GLY A 281 -7.59 -20.85 24.56
C GLY A 281 -7.97 -19.99 23.35
N GLY A 282 -8.82 -20.48 22.46
CA GLY A 282 -9.37 -19.73 21.33
C GLY A 282 -10.70 -19.05 21.66
N VAL A 283 -11.33 -18.49 20.65
CA VAL A 283 -12.63 -17.81 20.75
C VAL A 283 -13.62 -18.47 19.79
N ALA A 284 -14.86 -18.70 20.25
CA ALA A 284 -15.96 -19.16 19.43
C ALA A 284 -17.17 -18.23 19.59
N LEU A 285 -17.78 -17.87 18.47
CA LEU A 285 -18.84 -16.86 18.38
C LEU A 285 -20.04 -17.42 17.63
N PRO A 286 -21.28 -17.23 18.12
CA PRO A 286 -22.48 -17.49 17.34
C PRO A 286 -22.70 -16.34 16.35
N LEU A 287 -23.05 -16.68 15.11
CA LEU A 287 -23.40 -15.75 14.05
C LEU A 287 -24.70 -16.16 13.36
N THR A 288 -25.50 -15.19 12.94
CA THR A 288 -26.59 -15.40 11.98
C THR A 288 -26.11 -14.95 10.62
N VAL A 289 -26.14 -15.84 9.61
CA VAL A 289 -25.68 -15.54 8.24
C VAL A 289 -26.64 -14.54 7.59
N GLU A 290 -26.13 -13.36 7.17
CA GLU A 290 -26.92 -12.31 6.53
C GLU A 290 -26.70 -12.22 5.03
N ALA A 291 -25.45 -12.39 4.59
CA ALA A 291 -25.11 -12.35 3.17
C ALA A 291 -23.98 -13.33 2.83
N ILE A 292 -23.88 -13.67 1.54
CA ILE A 292 -22.87 -14.58 1.02
C ILE A 292 -22.37 -14.06 -0.32
N GLU A 293 -21.05 -13.88 -0.45
CA GLU A 293 -20.39 -13.55 -1.71
C GLU A 293 -19.51 -14.71 -2.17
N ARG A 294 -19.82 -15.28 -3.33
CA ARG A 294 -19.02 -16.35 -3.95
C ARG A 294 -18.12 -15.77 -5.02
N VAL A 295 -16.79 -15.79 -4.79
CA VAL A 295 -15.80 -15.21 -5.70
C VAL A 295 -14.92 -16.27 -6.38
N GLY A 296 -15.52 -17.40 -6.69
CA GLY A 296 -14.87 -18.51 -7.38
C GLY A 296 -14.25 -19.52 -6.41
N ALA A 297 -12.95 -19.40 -6.12
CA ALA A 297 -12.25 -20.35 -5.24
C ALA A 297 -12.56 -20.16 -3.74
N GLU A 298 -13.24 -19.07 -3.39
CA GLU A 298 -13.50 -18.64 -2.03
C GLU A 298 -14.92 -18.10 -1.89
N THR A 299 -15.44 -18.17 -0.67
CA THR A 299 -16.73 -17.58 -0.30
C THR A 299 -16.55 -16.72 0.95
N PHE A 300 -17.08 -15.52 0.93
CA PHE A 300 -17.21 -14.66 2.09
C PHE A 300 -18.61 -14.79 2.65
N VAL A 301 -18.69 -15.15 3.93
CA VAL A 301 -19.92 -15.23 4.69
C VAL A 301 -19.96 -14.02 5.64
N TYR A 302 -20.98 -13.19 5.48
CA TYR A 302 -21.26 -12.04 6.33
C TYR A 302 -22.31 -12.46 7.35
N GLY A 303 -22.02 -12.26 8.61
CA GLY A 303 -22.95 -12.61 9.69
C GLY A 303 -22.93 -11.57 10.79
N SER A 304 -24.06 -11.45 11.49
CA SER A 304 -24.22 -10.58 12.66
C SER A 304 -24.26 -11.37 13.96
N ARG A 305 -23.89 -10.70 15.06
CA ARG A 305 -24.04 -11.17 16.44
C ARG A 305 -25.29 -10.52 17.07
N GLU A 306 -26.07 -11.31 17.78
CA GLU A 306 -27.36 -10.90 18.35
C GLU A 306 -27.28 -9.85 19.50
N GLN A 307 -26.08 -9.50 20.03
CA GLN A 307 -25.94 -8.75 21.28
C GLN A 307 -25.02 -7.51 21.21
N GLU A 308 -24.64 -7.00 20.06
CA GLU A 308 -23.77 -5.81 20.04
C GLU A 308 -24.49 -4.51 19.73
N GLU A 309 -24.94 -3.81 20.76
CA GLU A 309 -25.35 -2.37 20.70
C GLU A 309 -24.18 -1.38 20.90
N GLN A 310 -22.93 -1.85 21.22
CA GLN A 310 -21.81 -0.95 21.53
C GLN A 310 -20.69 -1.05 20.50
N ARG A 311 -20.57 0.00 19.72
CA ARG A 311 -19.61 0.20 18.63
C ARG A 311 -18.20 0.54 19.12
N VAL A 312 -17.19 -0.05 18.52
CA VAL A 312 -15.92 0.62 18.26
C VAL A 312 -16.19 1.56 17.07
N ALA A 313 -15.81 2.84 17.17
CA ALA A 313 -16.10 3.83 16.13
C ALA A 313 -15.51 3.39 14.77
N ALA A 314 -16.37 3.34 13.77
CA ALA A 314 -15.99 2.94 12.42
C ALA A 314 -15.22 4.04 11.69
N THR A 315 -14.09 3.67 11.08
CA THR A 315 -13.39 4.51 10.09
C THR A 315 -14.08 4.34 8.72
N PRO A 316 -14.02 5.31 7.80
CA PRO A 316 -14.60 5.15 6.47
C PRO A 316 -14.08 3.91 5.76
N GLY A 317 -14.97 2.96 5.42
CA GLY A 317 -14.63 1.67 4.81
C GLY A 317 -14.67 0.47 5.76
N GLU A 318 -14.99 0.67 7.04
CA GLU A 318 -15.22 -0.40 8.00
C GLU A 318 -16.63 -1.00 7.87
N LEU A 319 -16.72 -2.25 8.30
CA LEU A 319 -17.97 -3.00 8.34
C LEU A 319 -19.00 -2.33 9.29
N PRO A 320 -20.30 -2.56 9.06
CA PRO A 320 -21.32 -2.24 10.05
C PRO A 320 -20.98 -2.85 11.41
N PRO A 321 -21.31 -2.17 12.51
CA PRO A 321 -21.05 -2.68 13.85
C PRO A 321 -21.72 -4.04 14.08
N GLY A 322 -20.97 -4.99 14.63
CA GLY A 322 -21.46 -6.35 14.89
C GLY A 322 -21.44 -7.28 13.69
N GLU A 323 -21.09 -6.79 12.48
CA GLU A 323 -20.89 -7.63 11.30
C GLU A 323 -19.54 -8.30 11.37
N ILE A 324 -19.51 -9.62 11.09
CA ILE A 324 -18.30 -10.45 11.03
C ILE A 324 -18.22 -11.08 9.65
N ILE A 325 -17.05 -10.98 9.04
CA ILE A 325 -16.74 -11.67 7.79
C ILE A 325 -15.97 -12.95 8.10
N VAL A 326 -16.41 -14.04 7.52
CA VAL A 326 -15.73 -15.34 7.53
C VAL A 326 -15.37 -15.71 6.11
N ARG A 327 -14.11 -16.01 5.84
CA ARG A 327 -13.64 -16.50 4.54
C ARG A 327 -13.53 -18.01 4.59
N ILE A 328 -14.25 -18.69 3.70
CA ILE A 328 -14.20 -20.15 3.57
C ILE A 328 -13.70 -20.55 2.19
N PRO A 329 -12.94 -21.66 2.08
CA PRO A 329 -12.52 -22.16 0.79
C PRO A 329 -13.70 -22.76 0.02
N GLY A 330 -13.70 -22.65 -1.31
CA GLY A 330 -14.71 -23.20 -2.17
C GLY A 330 -16.03 -22.42 -2.19
N THR A 331 -17.10 -23.10 -2.59
CA THR A 331 -18.43 -22.51 -2.81
C THR A 331 -19.49 -23.02 -1.85
N ASP A 332 -19.14 -23.98 -0.99
CA ASP A 332 -20.07 -24.58 -0.02
C ASP A 332 -20.18 -23.68 1.22
N ALA A 333 -21.30 -22.99 1.32
CA ALA A 333 -21.56 -22.02 2.39
C ALA A 333 -22.91 -22.28 3.04
N PRO A 334 -23.05 -21.99 4.35
CA PRO A 334 -24.33 -22.06 5.07
C PRO A 334 -25.37 -21.17 4.39
N ALA A 335 -26.66 -21.55 4.47
CA ALA A 335 -27.73 -20.74 3.89
C ALA A 335 -27.93 -19.43 4.67
N ILE A 336 -28.39 -18.38 3.99
CA ILE A 336 -28.77 -17.10 4.63
C ILE A 336 -29.87 -17.37 5.66
N GLY A 337 -29.80 -16.71 6.81
CA GLY A 337 -30.68 -16.90 7.96
C GLY A 337 -30.30 -18.08 8.88
N THR A 338 -29.28 -18.89 8.49
CA THR A 338 -28.81 -19.99 9.32
C THR A 338 -27.97 -19.45 10.48
N ARG A 339 -28.19 -19.98 11.68
CA ARG A 339 -27.27 -19.78 12.81
C ARG A 339 -26.09 -20.71 12.67
N ILE A 340 -24.91 -20.16 12.69
CA ILE A 340 -23.63 -20.90 12.67
C ILE A 340 -22.80 -20.52 13.88
N ARG A 341 -21.80 -21.33 14.19
CA ARG A 341 -20.76 -21.02 15.15
C ARG A 341 -19.44 -20.97 14.43
N VAL A 342 -18.68 -19.89 14.65
CA VAL A 342 -17.34 -19.71 14.10
C VAL A 342 -16.33 -19.62 15.22
N ALA A 343 -15.15 -20.19 15.00
CA ALA A 343 -14.09 -20.20 16.00
C ALA A 343 -12.74 -19.84 15.41
N ALA A 344 -11.87 -19.26 16.24
CA ALA A 344 -10.48 -19.00 15.92
C ALA A 344 -9.57 -19.50 17.03
N VAL A 345 -8.43 -20.10 16.66
CA VAL A 345 -7.43 -20.58 17.61
C VAL A 345 -6.65 -19.42 18.22
N ARG A 346 -6.13 -19.58 19.44
CA ARG A 346 -5.39 -18.53 20.18
C ARG A 346 -4.29 -17.88 19.36
N ALA A 347 -3.49 -18.64 18.63
CA ALA A 347 -2.39 -18.14 17.82
C ALA A 347 -2.79 -17.17 16.69
N LYS A 348 -4.10 -17.09 16.40
CA LYS A 348 -4.70 -16.25 15.37
C LYS A 348 -5.47 -15.04 15.93
N LEU A 349 -5.44 -14.88 17.24
CA LEU A 349 -6.04 -13.74 17.91
C LEU A 349 -5.07 -12.56 17.95
N HIS A 350 -5.60 -11.37 17.66
CA HIS A 350 -4.88 -10.11 17.81
C HIS A 350 -5.55 -9.29 18.89
N LEU A 351 -4.79 -8.94 19.92
CA LEU A 351 -5.29 -8.13 21.02
C LEU A 351 -4.77 -6.70 20.89
N PHE A 352 -5.64 -5.72 21.12
CA PHE A 352 -5.29 -4.30 21.08
C PHE A 352 -5.79 -3.60 22.35
N SER A 353 -5.09 -2.50 22.69
CA SER A 353 -5.53 -1.57 23.73
C SER A 353 -6.94 -1.03 23.42
N ALA A 354 -7.62 -0.49 24.43
CA ALA A 354 -8.99 0.03 24.27
C ALA A 354 -9.11 1.20 23.30
N ASP A 355 -8.02 1.96 23.08
CA ASP A 355 -7.93 3.05 22.11
C ASP A 355 -7.50 2.58 20.71
N GLY A 356 -7.21 1.29 20.54
CA GLY A 356 -6.78 0.68 19.29
C GLY A 356 -5.37 1.06 18.81
N ARG A 357 -4.62 1.80 19.62
CA ARG A 357 -3.31 2.34 19.21
C ARG A 357 -2.13 1.44 19.46
N THR A 358 -2.32 0.41 20.26
CA THR A 358 -1.22 -0.51 20.64
C THR A 358 -1.69 -1.94 20.54
N ARG A 359 -0.89 -2.76 19.84
CA ARG A 359 -1.05 -4.21 19.87
C ARG A 359 -0.47 -4.76 21.16
N LEU A 360 -1.20 -5.68 21.80
CA LEU A 360 -0.78 -6.42 22.98
C LEU A 360 -0.29 -7.81 22.54
N GLU A 361 0.67 -8.37 23.26
CA GLU A 361 1.08 -9.76 23.03
C GLU A 361 0.03 -10.73 23.64
N ALA A 362 -0.43 -11.70 22.85
CA ALA A 362 -1.50 -12.63 23.19
C ALA A 362 -0.98 -13.84 24.03
#